data_59778bb95b8208d795915c10a325908e
#
_entry.id   59778bb95b8208d795915c10a325908e
#
_cell.length_a   1.000
_cell.length_b   1.000
_cell.length_c   1.000
_cell.angle_alpha   90.00
_cell.angle_beta   90.00
_cell.angle_gamma   90.00
#
_symmetry.space_group_name_H-M   'P 1'
#
loop_
_entity.id
_entity.type
_entity.pdbx_description
1 polymer ?
#
loop_
_entity_poly.entity_id
_entity_poly.type
_entity_poly.pdbx_seq_one_letter_code
_entity_poly.pdbx_strand_id
1 'polypeptide(L)'
;MSEISHFTADGVVCADGVLLDVDTVVLATGYELSKPFLEAGGILRVDRSASDNTSAGEGLVTNLRYIFPLFKHILSLSAELPVNALAFIGLPTFIANCPSDVAQSLLVAHAIVQPHLLPSRPELLEDLAQQEHESREYGVDPYVRGHRMYNGTRSNDYQDEIVEFLQDKVSVYHSMSYIISYTPEQGVIPNTGRKFVEQWRRDTFTYECLKRGWNRIEELGEGEKWTKDVETEEQWAHLMWRINEWQCKWEEANDVVFGKDIEALDHWTFLSY
;
A
#
# COMPACT_ATOMS: atom_id res chain seq x y z
N MET A 1 -13.15 23.32 -6.93
CA MET A 1 -14.44 23.12 -7.62
C MET A 1 -15.40 22.63 -6.58
N SER A 2 -16.63 23.12 -6.51
CA SER A 2 -17.64 22.70 -5.54
C SER A 2 -18.15 21.29 -5.90
N GLU A 3 -18.77 20.61 -4.91
CA GLU A 3 -19.37 19.29 -5.11
C GLU A 3 -20.50 19.30 -6.15
N ILE A 4 -20.71 18.15 -6.80
CA ILE A 4 -21.85 17.98 -7.71
C ILE A 4 -23.11 17.81 -6.86
N SER A 5 -24.11 18.68 -7.08
CA SER A 5 -25.41 18.54 -6.43
C SER A 5 -26.33 17.58 -7.23
N HIS A 6 -26.47 17.82 -8.51
CA HIS A 6 -27.30 16.99 -9.37
C HIS A 6 -26.99 17.20 -10.87
N PHE A 7 -27.47 16.30 -11.70
CA PHE A 7 -27.39 16.37 -13.17
C PHE A 7 -28.67 16.98 -13.73
N THR A 8 -28.53 17.77 -14.80
CA THR A 8 -29.63 18.34 -15.59
C THR A 8 -29.51 17.91 -17.05
N ALA A 9 -30.47 18.26 -17.88
CA ALA A 9 -30.39 18.00 -19.32
C ALA A 9 -29.27 18.84 -19.99
N ASP A 10 -28.88 19.95 -19.39
CA ASP A 10 -27.94 20.93 -19.94
C ASP A 10 -26.56 20.90 -19.23
N GLY A 11 -26.33 19.95 -18.32
CA GLY A 11 -25.05 19.84 -17.65
C GLY A 11 -25.11 19.39 -16.18
N VAL A 12 -24.18 19.90 -15.38
CA VAL A 12 -23.98 19.53 -13.98
C VAL A 12 -24.14 20.75 -13.08
N VAL A 13 -24.99 20.67 -12.08
CA VAL A 13 -25.14 21.72 -11.05
C VAL A 13 -24.31 21.37 -9.83
N CYS A 14 -23.42 22.28 -9.45
CA CYS A 14 -22.61 22.17 -8.24
C CYS A 14 -23.39 22.63 -6.99
N ALA A 15 -22.91 22.25 -5.79
CA ALA A 15 -23.55 22.60 -4.52
C ALA A 15 -23.58 24.12 -4.24
N ASP A 16 -22.69 24.89 -4.87
CA ASP A 16 -22.68 26.35 -4.84
C ASP A 16 -23.66 27.01 -5.84
N GLY A 17 -24.44 26.19 -6.56
CA GLY A 17 -25.43 26.64 -7.55
C GLY A 17 -24.84 26.94 -8.94
N VAL A 18 -23.55 26.71 -9.17
CA VAL A 18 -22.94 26.91 -10.49
C VAL A 18 -23.37 25.78 -11.43
N LEU A 19 -23.91 26.14 -12.59
CA LEU A 19 -24.17 25.21 -13.68
C LEU A 19 -22.93 25.11 -14.57
N LEU A 20 -22.42 23.89 -14.72
CA LEU A 20 -21.36 23.56 -15.67
C LEU A 20 -22.02 22.96 -16.92
N ASP A 21 -21.89 23.68 -18.04
CA ASP A 21 -22.33 23.20 -19.34
C ASP A 21 -21.31 22.18 -19.85
N VAL A 22 -21.71 20.91 -19.89
CA VAL A 22 -20.84 19.79 -20.26
C VAL A 22 -21.62 18.77 -21.09
N ASP A 23 -21.00 18.31 -22.17
CA ASP A 23 -21.58 17.27 -23.05
C ASP A 23 -21.38 15.86 -22.53
N THR A 24 -20.33 15.65 -21.73
CA THR A 24 -19.93 14.32 -21.26
C THR A 24 -19.43 14.37 -19.82
N VAL A 25 -19.88 13.43 -19.01
CA VAL A 25 -19.38 13.22 -17.65
C VAL A 25 -18.72 11.86 -17.54
N VAL A 26 -17.46 11.84 -17.08
CA VAL A 26 -16.72 10.62 -16.83
C VAL A 26 -16.73 10.34 -15.32
N LEU A 27 -17.36 9.24 -14.93
CA LEU A 27 -17.40 8.80 -13.54
C LEU A 27 -16.15 7.98 -13.20
N ALA A 28 -15.18 8.61 -12.55
CA ALA A 28 -13.94 7.99 -12.09
C ALA A 28 -13.96 7.83 -10.55
N THR A 29 -15.02 7.21 -10.03
CA THR A 29 -15.34 7.14 -8.59
C THR A 29 -14.58 6.06 -7.82
N GLY A 30 -13.69 5.31 -8.50
CA GLY A 30 -12.94 4.20 -7.92
C GLY A 30 -13.71 2.87 -7.94
N TYR A 31 -13.15 1.88 -7.26
CA TYR A 31 -13.66 0.51 -7.22
C TYR A 31 -14.01 0.11 -5.79
N GLU A 32 -15.02 -0.76 -5.66
CA GLU A 32 -15.30 -1.46 -4.43
C GLU A 32 -14.43 -2.72 -4.34
N LEU A 33 -13.93 -3.04 -3.13
CA LEU A 33 -13.25 -4.28 -2.85
C LEU A 33 -14.26 -5.42 -2.73
N SER A 34 -14.49 -6.15 -3.81
CA SER A 34 -15.32 -7.34 -3.81
C SER A 34 -14.46 -8.60 -3.92
N LYS A 35 -14.78 -9.60 -3.13
CA LYS A 35 -14.16 -10.93 -3.13
C LYS A 35 -15.26 -12.01 -3.21
N PRO A 36 -15.97 -12.13 -4.36
CA PRO A 36 -17.18 -12.94 -4.48
C PRO A 36 -17.01 -14.39 -4.03
N PHE A 37 -15.84 -14.98 -4.23
CA PHE A 37 -15.53 -16.35 -3.81
C PHE A 37 -15.46 -16.51 -2.28
N LEU A 38 -14.99 -15.50 -1.54
CA LEU A 38 -15.00 -15.52 -0.07
C LEU A 38 -16.39 -15.19 0.49
N GLU A 39 -17.11 -14.29 -0.16
CA GLU A 39 -18.46 -13.89 0.18
C GLU A 39 -19.42 -15.08 -0.01
N ALA A 40 -19.36 -15.75 -1.16
CA ALA A 40 -20.16 -16.95 -1.45
C ALA A 40 -19.82 -18.15 -0.54
N GLY A 41 -18.56 -18.22 -0.09
CA GLY A 41 -18.11 -19.24 0.88
C GLY A 41 -18.47 -18.92 2.34
N GLY A 42 -19.06 -17.77 2.62
CA GLY A 42 -19.42 -17.33 3.97
C GLY A 42 -18.22 -16.94 4.85
N ILE A 43 -17.02 -16.81 4.24
CA ILE A 43 -15.79 -16.46 4.96
C ILE A 43 -15.70 -14.95 5.18
N LEU A 44 -16.15 -14.14 4.19
CA LEU A 44 -16.14 -12.69 4.23
C LEU A 44 -17.58 -12.16 4.22
N ARG A 45 -17.97 -11.50 5.29
CA ARG A 45 -19.27 -10.84 5.38
C ARG A 45 -19.19 -9.42 4.84
N VAL A 46 -20.14 -9.06 3.97
CA VAL A 46 -20.28 -7.68 3.49
C VAL A 46 -21.20 -6.90 4.42
N ASP A 47 -20.71 -5.81 4.97
CA ASP A 47 -21.48 -4.88 5.78
C ASP A 47 -21.04 -3.44 5.45
N ARG A 48 -21.79 -2.80 4.57
CA ARG A 48 -21.48 -1.43 4.08
C ARG A 48 -21.49 -0.37 5.19
N SER A 49 -22.13 -0.65 6.32
CA SER A 49 -22.25 0.26 7.45
C SER A 49 -21.14 0.08 8.50
N ALA A 50 -20.32 -0.96 8.36
CA ALA A 50 -19.26 -1.24 9.30
C ALA A 50 -18.21 -0.12 9.33
N SER A 51 -17.94 0.40 10.52
CA SER A 51 -17.09 1.57 10.75
C SER A 51 -16.05 1.37 11.85
N ASP A 52 -15.99 0.19 12.45
CA ASP A 52 -15.03 -0.19 13.47
C ASP A 52 -14.86 -1.70 13.58
N ASN A 53 -13.85 -2.16 14.33
CA ASN A 53 -13.58 -3.59 14.53
C ASN A 53 -14.67 -4.34 15.28
N THR A 54 -15.51 -3.65 16.05
CA THR A 54 -16.61 -4.30 16.78
C THR A 54 -17.67 -4.87 15.83
N SER A 55 -17.78 -4.27 14.64
CA SER A 55 -18.68 -4.74 13.56
C SER A 55 -18.28 -6.11 13.02
N ALA A 56 -17.02 -6.54 13.18
CA ALA A 56 -16.56 -7.86 12.71
C ALA A 56 -17.08 -9.00 13.59
N GLY A 57 -17.27 -8.77 14.89
CA GLY A 57 -17.55 -9.84 15.83
C GLY A 57 -16.38 -10.85 15.85
N GLU A 58 -16.68 -12.13 15.57
CA GLU A 58 -15.66 -13.18 15.48
C GLU A 58 -15.17 -13.44 14.06
N GLY A 59 -15.88 -12.92 13.04
CA GLY A 59 -15.63 -13.18 11.62
C GLY A 59 -14.73 -12.15 10.93
N LEU A 60 -14.66 -12.29 9.60
CA LEU A 60 -14.02 -11.33 8.70
C LEU A 60 -15.11 -10.52 7.99
N VAL A 61 -14.92 -9.20 7.95
CA VAL A 61 -15.92 -8.27 7.39
C VAL A 61 -15.28 -7.32 6.39
N THR A 62 -16.05 -6.90 5.40
CA THR A 62 -15.71 -5.78 4.54
C THR A 62 -16.87 -4.80 4.41
N ASN A 63 -16.53 -3.50 4.46
CA ASN A 63 -17.46 -2.45 4.04
C ASN A 63 -17.26 -2.07 2.56
N LEU A 64 -16.58 -2.94 1.78
CA LEU A 64 -16.18 -2.78 0.38
C LEU A 64 -15.07 -1.76 0.14
N ARG A 65 -14.52 -1.17 1.19
CA ARG A 65 -13.31 -0.31 1.16
C ARG A 65 -12.19 -0.92 1.99
N TYR A 66 -12.53 -1.50 3.11
CA TYR A 66 -11.62 -2.08 4.09
C TYR A 66 -12.06 -3.50 4.42
N ILE A 67 -11.11 -4.44 4.45
CA ILE A 67 -11.32 -5.82 4.94
C ILE A 67 -10.67 -5.89 6.32
N PHE A 68 -11.41 -6.33 7.31
CA PHE A 68 -10.95 -6.37 8.70
C PHE A 68 -11.60 -7.50 9.50
N PRO A 69 -10.98 -7.97 10.62
CA PRO A 69 -9.69 -7.55 11.11
C PRO A 69 -8.52 -8.26 10.38
N LEU A 70 -7.51 -7.51 9.98
CA LEU A 70 -6.30 -8.03 9.33
C LEU A 70 -5.04 -7.54 10.03
N PHE A 71 -4.13 -8.44 10.39
CA PHE A 71 -2.80 -8.07 10.84
C PHE A 71 -1.96 -7.59 9.64
N LYS A 72 -1.40 -6.40 9.76
CA LYS A 72 -0.59 -5.72 8.73
C LYS A 72 -1.23 -5.75 7.32
N HIS A 73 -2.56 -5.63 7.25
CA HIS A 73 -3.34 -5.74 6.01
C HIS A 73 -3.21 -7.10 5.29
N ILE A 74 -2.65 -8.13 5.93
CA ILE A 74 -2.28 -9.40 5.31
C ILE A 74 -3.01 -10.58 5.92
N LEU A 75 -2.77 -10.88 7.21
CA LEU A 75 -3.25 -12.11 7.85
C LEU A 75 -4.62 -11.89 8.49
N SER A 76 -5.57 -12.78 8.19
CA SER A 76 -6.89 -12.74 8.82
C SER A 76 -6.82 -12.97 10.32
N LEU A 77 -7.43 -12.09 11.09
CA LEU A 77 -7.61 -12.22 12.54
C LEU A 77 -9.02 -12.69 12.91
N SER A 78 -9.78 -13.25 11.98
CA SER A 78 -11.04 -13.95 12.28
C SER A 78 -10.82 -15.02 13.32
N ALA A 79 -11.73 -15.13 14.30
CA ALA A 79 -11.68 -16.23 15.28
C ALA A 79 -12.13 -17.58 14.69
N GLU A 80 -12.79 -17.54 13.55
CA GLU A 80 -13.30 -18.73 12.85
C GLU A 80 -12.19 -19.52 12.15
N LEU A 81 -11.01 -18.92 11.96
CA LEU A 81 -9.89 -19.48 11.22
C LEU A 81 -8.57 -19.35 12.00
N PRO A 82 -7.64 -20.29 11.87
CA PRO A 82 -6.26 -20.06 12.28
C PRO A 82 -5.66 -18.84 11.56
N VAL A 83 -4.84 -18.04 12.25
CA VAL A 83 -4.27 -16.79 11.71
C VAL A 83 -3.49 -17.01 10.41
N ASN A 84 -2.89 -18.17 10.22
CA ASN A 84 -2.12 -18.53 9.03
C ASN A 84 -2.96 -19.23 7.93
N ALA A 85 -4.28 -19.32 8.09
CA ALA A 85 -5.14 -20.04 7.12
C ALA A 85 -5.62 -19.17 5.96
N LEU A 86 -5.68 -17.85 6.16
CA LEU A 86 -6.14 -16.91 5.12
C LEU A 86 -5.28 -15.64 5.14
N ALA A 87 -4.71 -15.34 3.99
CA ALA A 87 -3.90 -14.16 3.79
C ALA A 87 -4.30 -13.41 2.51
N PHE A 88 -4.08 -12.11 2.53
CA PHE A 88 -4.28 -11.22 1.39
C PHE A 88 -2.95 -10.57 1.02
N ILE A 89 -2.60 -10.56 -0.25
CA ILE A 89 -1.44 -9.86 -0.79
C ILE A 89 -1.94 -8.79 -1.76
N GLY A 90 -1.34 -7.60 -1.72
CA GLY A 90 -1.66 -6.50 -2.61
C GLY A 90 -2.92 -5.70 -2.23
N LEU A 91 -3.42 -5.79 -0.98
CA LEU A 91 -4.49 -4.92 -0.50
C LEU A 91 -4.06 -3.46 -0.27
N PRO A 92 -2.87 -3.17 0.27
CA PRO A 92 -2.45 -1.81 0.50
C PRO A 92 -2.43 -0.98 -0.78
N THR A 93 -2.90 0.26 -0.68
CA THR A 93 -2.88 1.25 -1.77
C THR A 93 -1.97 2.42 -1.42
N PHE A 94 -1.52 3.19 -2.40
CA PHE A 94 -0.47 4.21 -2.25
C PHE A 94 0.86 3.63 -1.78
N ILE A 95 1.25 2.54 -2.38
CA ILE A 95 2.44 1.76 -2.06
C ILE A 95 3.17 1.37 -3.35
N ALA A 96 4.48 1.14 -3.26
CA ALA A 96 5.23 0.53 -4.36
C ALA A 96 4.86 -0.96 -4.43
N ASN A 97 3.98 -1.34 -5.35
CA ASN A 97 3.31 -2.64 -5.36
C ASN A 97 4.30 -3.82 -5.35
N CYS A 98 5.13 -4.00 -6.37
CA CYS A 98 5.99 -5.18 -6.45
C CYS A 98 6.91 -5.39 -5.24
N PRO A 99 7.68 -4.40 -4.77
CA PRO A 99 8.49 -4.56 -3.56
C PRO A 99 7.66 -4.85 -2.31
N SER A 100 6.50 -4.21 -2.19
CA SER A 100 5.57 -4.45 -1.08
C SER A 100 5.03 -5.87 -1.09
N ASP A 101 4.66 -6.39 -2.26
CA ASP A 101 4.15 -7.75 -2.42
C ASP A 101 5.21 -8.79 -2.05
N VAL A 102 6.50 -8.50 -2.31
CA VAL A 102 7.61 -9.33 -1.84
C VAL A 102 7.66 -9.36 -0.31
N ALA A 103 7.63 -8.21 0.36
CA ALA A 103 7.64 -8.15 1.83
C ALA A 103 6.42 -8.88 2.43
N GLN A 104 5.23 -8.67 1.87
CA GLN A 104 4.00 -9.36 2.28
C GLN A 104 4.09 -10.87 2.09
N SER A 105 4.65 -11.31 0.95
CA SER A 105 4.83 -12.74 0.65
C SER A 105 5.79 -13.41 1.63
N LEU A 106 6.83 -12.71 2.07
CA LEU A 106 7.74 -13.21 3.12
C LEU A 106 6.98 -13.49 4.43
N LEU A 107 6.11 -12.56 4.86
CA LEU A 107 5.29 -12.78 6.06
C LEU A 107 4.37 -13.98 5.89
N VAL A 108 3.69 -14.10 4.76
CA VAL A 108 2.78 -15.22 4.49
C VAL A 108 3.52 -16.56 4.48
N ALA A 109 4.67 -16.62 3.81
CA ALA A 109 5.49 -17.84 3.76
C ALA A 109 5.93 -18.28 5.17
N HIS A 110 6.40 -17.34 5.98
CA HIS A 110 6.79 -17.64 7.37
C HIS A 110 5.60 -18.03 8.24
N ALA A 111 4.45 -17.38 8.08
CA ALA A 111 3.23 -17.72 8.81
C ALA A 111 2.76 -19.15 8.50
N ILE A 112 2.90 -19.61 7.26
CA ILE A 112 2.54 -20.97 6.85
C ILE A 112 3.53 -22.01 7.38
N VAL A 113 4.84 -21.75 7.21
CA VAL A 113 5.88 -22.74 7.52
C VAL A 113 6.19 -22.78 9.01
N GLN A 114 6.10 -21.65 9.70
CA GLN A 114 6.49 -21.47 11.10
C GLN A 114 5.40 -20.71 11.89
N PRO A 115 4.17 -21.23 11.97
CA PRO A 115 3.05 -20.53 12.62
C PRO A 115 3.30 -20.18 14.10
N HIS A 116 4.23 -20.89 14.76
CA HIS A 116 4.62 -20.62 16.15
C HIS A 116 5.42 -19.32 16.34
N LEU A 117 5.91 -18.70 15.25
CA LEU A 117 6.55 -17.39 15.29
C LEU A 117 5.53 -16.25 15.39
N LEU A 118 4.28 -16.49 15.00
CA LEU A 118 3.24 -15.48 15.12
C LEU A 118 2.89 -15.26 16.60
N PRO A 119 2.70 -14.00 17.01
CA PRO A 119 2.11 -13.68 18.31
C PRO A 119 0.71 -14.28 18.47
N SER A 120 0.21 -14.29 19.67
CA SER A 120 -1.16 -14.69 19.94
C SER A 120 -2.16 -13.75 19.24
N ARG A 121 -3.34 -14.26 18.91
CA ARG A 121 -4.39 -13.45 18.27
C ARG A 121 -4.73 -12.16 19.04
N PRO A 122 -4.81 -12.14 20.38
CA PRO A 122 -5.02 -10.90 21.12
C PRO A 122 -3.91 -9.86 20.91
N GLU A 123 -2.63 -10.29 20.91
CA GLU A 123 -1.50 -9.38 20.65
C GLU A 123 -1.54 -8.81 19.21
N LEU A 124 -1.94 -9.62 18.23
CA LEU A 124 -2.10 -9.17 16.85
C LEU A 124 -3.29 -8.20 16.67
N LEU A 125 -4.35 -8.35 17.45
CA LEU A 125 -5.47 -7.41 17.49
C LEU A 125 -5.09 -6.08 18.16
N GLU A 126 -4.22 -6.12 19.16
CA GLU A 126 -3.66 -4.91 19.79
C GLU A 126 -2.78 -4.13 18.79
N ASP A 127 -1.91 -4.83 18.04
CA ASP A 127 -1.11 -4.21 16.96
C ASP A 127 -2.00 -3.56 15.88
N LEU A 128 -3.08 -4.25 15.47
CA LEU A 128 -4.05 -3.70 14.53
C LEU A 128 -4.71 -2.42 15.08
N ALA A 129 -5.13 -2.44 16.34
CA ALA A 129 -5.76 -1.27 16.96
C ALA A 129 -4.80 -0.07 17.03
N GLN A 130 -3.54 -0.32 17.33
CA GLN A 130 -2.48 0.69 17.31
C GLN A 130 -2.28 1.25 15.90
N GLN A 131 -2.19 0.39 14.88
CA GLN A 131 -2.03 0.80 13.48
C GLN A 131 -3.22 1.66 12.98
N GLU A 132 -4.45 1.28 13.35
CA GLU A 132 -5.64 2.07 13.01
C GLU A 132 -5.66 3.42 13.72
N HIS A 133 -5.21 3.47 14.98
CA HIS A 133 -5.08 4.72 15.73
C HIS A 133 -4.10 5.67 15.06
N GLU A 134 -2.90 5.20 14.75
CA GLU A 134 -1.88 5.97 14.05
C GLU A 134 -2.38 6.49 12.69
N SER A 135 -3.06 5.66 11.91
CA SER A 135 -3.65 6.09 10.64
C SER A 135 -4.62 7.26 10.82
N ARG A 136 -5.47 7.21 11.86
CA ARG A 136 -6.42 8.30 12.16
C ARG A 136 -5.72 9.58 12.62
N GLU A 137 -4.60 9.48 13.35
CA GLU A 137 -3.79 10.65 13.72
C GLU A 137 -3.24 11.38 12.49
N TYR A 138 -2.96 10.66 11.41
CA TYR A 138 -2.61 11.24 10.10
C TYR A 138 -3.82 11.62 9.23
N GLY A 139 -5.03 11.59 9.78
CA GLY A 139 -6.25 11.96 9.06
C GLY A 139 -6.75 10.89 8.08
N VAL A 140 -6.26 9.66 8.18
CA VAL A 140 -6.67 8.53 7.33
C VAL A 140 -7.45 7.52 8.16
N ASP A 141 -8.78 7.62 8.16
CA ASP A 141 -9.62 6.59 8.75
C ASP A 141 -9.67 5.37 7.80
N PRO A 142 -9.22 4.16 8.23
CA PRO A 142 -9.23 2.96 7.40
C PRO A 142 -10.63 2.58 6.91
N TYR A 143 -11.66 2.78 7.71
CA TYR A 143 -13.03 2.42 7.35
C TYR A 143 -13.61 3.32 6.24
N VAL A 144 -13.02 4.49 6.04
CA VAL A 144 -13.40 5.44 4.97
C VAL A 144 -12.44 5.32 3.77
N ARG A 145 -11.15 5.18 4.05
CA ARG A 145 -10.07 5.21 3.03
C ARG A 145 -9.56 3.84 2.60
N GLY A 146 -10.03 2.77 3.25
CA GLY A 146 -9.60 1.41 2.97
C GLY A 146 -8.17 1.13 3.42
N HIS A 147 -7.48 0.26 2.70
CA HIS A 147 -6.10 -0.14 2.98
C HIS A 147 -5.07 0.90 2.50
N ARG A 148 -5.37 2.19 2.60
CA ARG A 148 -4.51 3.26 2.11
C ARG A 148 -3.39 3.57 3.09
N MET A 149 -2.15 3.64 2.59
CA MET A 149 -1.04 4.23 3.33
C MET A 149 -1.21 5.75 3.40
N TYR A 150 -0.94 6.36 4.57
CA TYR A 150 -1.29 7.76 4.84
C TYR A 150 -0.29 8.77 4.29
N ASN A 151 0.94 8.34 3.93
CA ASN A 151 1.92 9.20 3.27
C ASN A 151 2.94 8.37 2.46
N GLY A 152 3.81 9.02 1.67
CA GLY A 152 4.78 8.36 0.82
C GLY A 152 5.84 7.56 1.61
N THR A 153 6.27 8.05 2.78
CA THR A 153 7.25 7.36 3.62
C THR A 153 6.65 6.12 4.28
N ARG A 154 5.37 6.15 4.65
CA ARG A 154 4.67 5.02 5.26
C ARG A 154 4.71 3.76 4.40
N SER A 155 4.68 3.90 3.08
CA SER A 155 4.83 2.80 2.14
C SER A 155 6.16 2.05 2.32
N ASN A 156 7.24 2.78 2.56
CA ASN A 156 8.55 2.21 2.79
C ASN A 156 8.66 1.61 4.20
N ASP A 157 8.19 2.35 5.20
CA ASP A 157 8.24 1.92 6.60
C ASP A 157 7.42 0.65 6.82
N TYR A 158 6.27 0.53 6.19
CA TYR A 158 5.44 -0.68 6.22
C TYR A 158 6.18 -1.93 5.73
N GLN A 159 6.96 -1.81 4.65
CA GLN A 159 7.76 -2.92 4.14
C GLN A 159 8.89 -3.30 5.10
N ASP A 160 9.57 -2.30 5.67
CA ASP A 160 10.60 -2.51 6.68
C ASP A 160 10.03 -3.16 7.94
N GLU A 161 8.90 -2.69 8.44
CA GLU A 161 8.23 -3.23 9.64
C GLU A 161 7.85 -4.71 9.49
N ILE A 162 7.41 -5.13 8.28
CA ILE A 162 7.13 -6.54 8.02
C ILE A 162 8.41 -7.37 8.13
N VAL A 163 9.49 -6.92 7.52
CA VAL A 163 10.74 -7.66 7.49
C VAL A 163 11.43 -7.63 8.85
N GLU A 164 11.44 -6.50 9.55
CA GLU A 164 11.95 -6.37 10.91
C GLU A 164 11.19 -7.28 11.89
N PHE A 165 9.86 -7.32 11.80
CA PHE A 165 9.04 -8.22 12.60
C PHE A 165 9.48 -9.68 12.40
N LEU A 166 9.73 -10.10 11.17
CA LEU A 166 10.20 -11.46 10.89
C LEU A 166 11.62 -11.70 11.41
N GLN A 167 12.52 -10.75 11.26
CA GLN A 167 13.90 -10.85 11.75
C GLN A 167 13.94 -10.97 13.27
N ASP A 168 13.15 -10.19 13.99
CA ASP A 168 13.07 -10.23 15.44
C ASP A 168 12.55 -11.59 15.93
N LYS A 169 11.49 -12.10 15.33
CA LYS A 169 10.91 -13.40 15.71
C LYS A 169 11.86 -14.54 15.41
N VAL A 170 12.53 -14.54 14.25
CA VAL A 170 13.53 -15.53 13.89
C VAL A 170 14.74 -15.46 14.81
N SER A 171 15.22 -14.27 15.15
CA SER A 171 16.35 -14.09 16.08
C SER A 171 16.05 -14.65 17.47
N VAL A 172 14.87 -14.37 18.02
CA VAL A 172 14.44 -14.92 19.33
C VAL A 172 14.38 -16.45 19.28
N TYR A 173 13.83 -17.03 18.20
CA TYR A 173 13.76 -18.48 18.03
C TYR A 173 15.15 -19.12 17.99
N HIS A 174 16.11 -18.54 17.28
CA HIS A 174 17.49 -19.03 17.25
C HIS A 174 18.17 -18.94 18.61
N SER A 175 17.91 -17.91 19.38
CA SER A 175 18.43 -17.78 20.74
C SER A 175 17.91 -18.87 21.70
N MET A 176 16.69 -19.34 21.44
CA MET A 176 16.07 -20.43 22.22
C MET A 176 16.41 -21.83 21.69
N SER A 177 16.79 -21.95 20.41
CA SER A 177 16.99 -23.22 19.68
C SER A 177 18.44 -23.67 19.62
N TYR A 178 19.27 -23.41 20.61
CA TYR A 178 20.68 -23.88 20.65
C TYR A 178 20.88 -25.42 20.50
N ILE A 179 19.82 -26.16 20.22
CA ILE A 179 19.82 -27.64 20.18
C ILE A 179 19.49 -28.23 18.80
N ILE A 180 19.06 -27.44 17.80
CA ILE A 180 18.76 -27.97 16.46
C ILE A 180 19.68 -27.32 15.45
N SER A 181 20.51 -28.14 14.78
CA SER A 181 21.43 -27.73 13.71
C SER A 181 20.67 -27.05 12.57
N TYR A 182 20.82 -25.73 12.49
CA TYR A 182 20.27 -24.89 11.44
C TYR A 182 21.22 -24.88 10.25
N THR A 183 20.72 -25.15 9.05
CA THR A 183 21.47 -24.95 7.82
C THR A 183 21.07 -23.61 7.16
N PRO A 184 22.01 -22.82 6.63
CA PRO A 184 21.73 -21.53 5.99
C PRO A 184 20.75 -21.58 4.80
N GLU A 185 20.48 -22.77 4.28
CA GLU A 185 19.63 -23.03 3.13
C GLU A 185 18.11 -22.94 3.44
N GLN A 186 17.72 -22.75 4.68
CA GLN A 186 16.32 -22.78 5.12
C GLN A 186 15.61 -21.41 5.11
N GLY A 187 16.08 -20.44 4.32
CA GLY A 187 15.33 -19.25 3.98
C GLY A 187 15.17 -18.22 5.11
N VAL A 188 16.17 -18.12 6.00
CA VAL A 188 16.22 -17.02 6.99
C VAL A 188 16.49 -15.72 6.26
N ILE A 189 15.70 -14.70 6.58
CA ILE A 189 15.99 -13.33 6.18
C ILE A 189 17.22 -12.89 7.00
N PRO A 190 18.39 -12.69 6.40
CA PRO A 190 19.56 -12.30 7.16
C PRO A 190 19.32 -10.93 7.78
N ASN A 191 19.52 -10.79 9.09
CA ASN A 191 19.62 -9.47 9.69
C ASN A 191 20.98 -8.85 9.33
N THR A 192 21.00 -8.16 8.19
CA THR A 192 22.20 -7.48 7.69
C THR A 192 22.42 -6.11 8.34
N GLY A 193 21.53 -5.67 9.25
CA GLY A 193 21.50 -4.31 9.78
C GLY A 193 21.05 -3.26 8.75
N ARG A 194 20.67 -3.70 7.56
CA ARG A 194 20.12 -2.82 6.50
C ARG A 194 18.59 -2.88 6.52
N LYS A 195 17.98 -1.75 6.23
CA LYS A 195 16.54 -1.69 5.96
C LYS A 195 16.20 -2.53 4.73
N PHE A 196 15.00 -3.11 4.69
CA PHE A 196 14.51 -3.85 3.53
C PHE A 196 14.35 -2.93 2.31
N VAL A 197 13.83 -1.71 2.56
CA VAL A 197 13.76 -0.69 1.52
C VAL A 197 15.07 0.10 1.51
N GLU A 198 15.85 -0.05 0.45
CA GLU A 198 17.12 0.63 0.26
C GLU A 198 16.94 2.16 0.23
N GLN A 199 17.96 2.90 0.69
CA GLN A 199 17.89 4.35 0.79
C GLN A 199 17.58 5.01 -0.56
N TRP A 200 18.17 4.53 -1.65
CA TRP A 200 17.93 5.09 -2.97
C TRP A 200 16.46 4.98 -3.42
N ARG A 201 15.75 3.89 -3.03
CA ARG A 201 14.32 3.76 -3.29
C ARG A 201 13.51 4.76 -2.49
N ARG A 202 13.91 5.06 -1.25
CA ARG A 202 13.30 6.11 -0.43
C ARG A 202 13.50 7.49 -1.06
N ASP A 203 14.71 7.76 -1.55
CA ASP A 203 15.06 9.04 -2.18
C ASP A 203 14.24 9.30 -3.45
N THR A 204 13.84 8.25 -4.20
CA THR A 204 13.05 8.40 -5.42
C THR A 204 11.66 9.04 -5.18
N PHE A 205 11.14 9.01 -3.95
CA PHE A 205 9.90 9.71 -3.62
C PHE A 205 10.05 11.24 -3.67
N THR A 206 11.27 11.75 -3.58
CA THR A 206 11.57 13.19 -3.69
C THR A 206 11.83 13.63 -5.14
N TYR A 207 11.86 12.70 -6.08
CA TYR A 207 12.19 12.94 -7.48
C TYR A 207 10.94 13.35 -8.28
N GLU A 208 10.70 14.66 -8.34
CA GLU A 208 9.48 15.25 -8.89
C GLU A 208 9.16 14.83 -10.33
N CYS A 209 10.20 14.69 -11.18
CA CYS A 209 10.03 14.37 -12.58
C CYS A 209 10.14 12.88 -12.92
N LEU A 210 10.55 12.03 -11.97
CA LEU A 210 10.93 10.64 -12.25
C LEU A 210 9.79 9.83 -12.90
N LYS A 211 8.59 9.91 -12.35
CA LYS A 211 7.41 9.21 -12.87
C LYS A 211 7.08 9.59 -14.32
N ARG A 212 7.12 10.89 -14.59
CA ARG A 212 6.88 11.42 -15.93
C ARG A 212 8.00 11.06 -16.88
N GLY A 213 9.23 11.02 -16.39
CA GLY A 213 10.40 10.57 -17.14
C GLY A 213 10.26 9.13 -17.60
N TRP A 214 9.85 8.22 -16.72
CA TRP A 214 9.58 6.83 -17.10
C TRP A 214 8.46 6.71 -18.12
N ASN A 215 7.33 7.37 -17.92
CA ASN A 215 6.23 7.37 -18.88
C ASN A 215 6.69 7.81 -20.27
N ARG A 216 7.48 8.88 -20.32
CA ARG A 216 8.01 9.38 -21.59
C ARG A 216 9.01 8.42 -22.24
N ILE A 217 9.84 7.74 -21.48
CA ILE A 217 10.76 6.70 -21.99
C ILE A 217 9.97 5.56 -22.61
N GLU A 218 8.87 5.12 -21.98
CA GLU A 218 7.98 4.09 -22.52
C GLU A 218 7.26 4.55 -23.78
N GLU A 219 6.73 5.77 -23.80
CA GLU A 219 6.10 6.35 -24.98
C GLU A 219 7.05 6.44 -26.19
N LEU A 220 8.33 6.69 -25.92
CA LEU A 220 9.38 6.72 -26.94
C LEU A 220 9.88 5.32 -27.34
N GLY A 221 9.48 4.27 -26.65
CA GLY A 221 9.98 2.91 -26.86
C GLY A 221 11.46 2.73 -26.49
N GLU A 222 12.00 3.55 -25.60
CA GLU A 222 13.43 3.58 -25.26
C GLU A 222 13.77 2.80 -23.98
N GLY A 223 12.84 2.08 -23.38
CA GLY A 223 13.03 1.38 -22.09
C GLY A 223 14.30 0.53 -22.07
N GLU A 224 14.48 -0.36 -23.05
CA GLU A 224 15.67 -1.23 -23.16
C GLU A 224 16.98 -0.44 -23.30
N LYS A 225 16.97 0.69 -23.99
CA LYS A 225 18.14 1.55 -24.18
C LYS A 225 18.57 2.18 -22.85
N TRP A 226 17.61 2.59 -22.01
CA TRP A 226 17.89 3.21 -20.73
C TRP A 226 18.32 2.21 -19.65
N THR A 227 17.79 0.99 -19.69
CA THR A 227 18.09 -0.07 -18.72
C THR A 227 19.25 -0.97 -19.13
N LYS A 228 19.80 -0.78 -20.34
CA LYS A 228 20.94 -1.57 -20.81
C LYS A 228 22.12 -1.48 -19.85
N ASP A 229 22.66 -2.60 -19.50
CA ASP A 229 23.84 -2.78 -18.63
C ASP A 229 23.60 -2.28 -17.18
N VAL A 230 22.34 -2.17 -16.74
CA VAL A 230 21.97 -1.83 -15.35
C VAL A 230 21.73 -3.13 -14.57
N GLU A 231 22.71 -3.52 -13.76
CA GLU A 231 22.72 -4.79 -13.02
C GLU A 231 22.82 -4.60 -11.51
N THR A 232 23.46 -3.50 -11.03
CA THR A 232 23.68 -3.26 -9.60
C THR A 232 22.73 -2.23 -9.02
N GLU A 233 22.62 -2.23 -7.68
CA GLU A 233 21.82 -1.27 -6.93
C GLU A 233 22.28 0.17 -7.21
N GLU A 234 23.59 0.41 -7.24
CA GLU A 234 24.15 1.74 -7.51
C GLU A 234 23.84 2.21 -8.93
N GLN A 235 23.85 1.29 -9.90
CA GLN A 235 23.48 1.60 -11.28
C GLN A 235 21.99 1.96 -11.37
N TRP A 236 21.11 1.24 -10.65
CA TRP A 236 19.69 1.56 -10.58
C TRP A 236 19.44 2.91 -9.91
N ALA A 237 20.09 3.18 -8.76
CA ALA A 237 19.99 4.48 -8.09
C ALA A 237 20.41 5.63 -9.01
N HIS A 238 21.54 5.47 -9.71
CA HIS A 238 22.03 6.46 -10.67
C HIS A 238 21.09 6.61 -11.88
N LEU A 239 20.50 5.53 -12.37
CA LEU A 239 19.54 5.58 -13.46
C LEU A 239 18.29 6.38 -13.07
N MET A 240 17.72 6.15 -11.88
CA MET A 240 16.56 6.89 -11.39
C MET A 240 16.84 8.39 -11.33
N TRP A 241 18.00 8.76 -10.79
CA TRP A 241 18.44 10.16 -10.75
C TRP A 241 18.60 10.76 -12.14
N ARG A 242 19.23 10.04 -13.08
CA ARG A 242 19.41 10.51 -14.46
C ARG A 242 18.08 10.73 -15.19
N ILE A 243 17.13 9.83 -15.02
CA ILE A 243 15.80 9.95 -15.63
C ILE A 243 15.08 11.17 -15.09
N ASN A 244 15.15 11.36 -13.76
CA ASN A 244 14.56 12.54 -13.13
C ASN A 244 15.16 13.83 -13.71
N GLU A 245 16.48 13.96 -13.74
CA GLU A 245 17.14 15.14 -14.31
C GLU A 245 16.81 15.37 -15.79
N TRP A 246 16.83 14.28 -16.58
CA TRP A 246 16.54 14.36 -18.02
C TRP A 246 15.13 14.89 -18.27
N GLN A 247 14.18 14.42 -17.51
CA GLN A 247 12.79 14.86 -17.64
C GLN A 247 12.60 16.29 -17.14
N CYS A 248 13.16 16.66 -16.01
CA CYS A 248 13.06 18.04 -15.49
C CYS A 248 13.67 19.05 -16.47
N LYS A 249 14.85 18.76 -17.03
CA LYS A 249 15.49 19.61 -18.05
C LYS A 249 14.64 19.73 -19.31
N TRP A 250 13.97 18.65 -19.70
CA TRP A 250 13.09 18.71 -20.88
C TRP A 250 11.82 19.52 -20.60
N GLU A 251 11.22 19.38 -19.43
CA GLU A 251 10.06 20.16 -19.01
C GLU A 251 10.39 21.66 -18.96
N GLU A 252 11.53 22.01 -18.37
CA GLU A 252 12.01 23.39 -18.33
C GLU A 252 12.22 23.96 -19.73
N ALA A 253 12.87 23.21 -20.62
CA ALA A 253 13.16 23.66 -21.99
C ALA A 253 11.91 23.79 -22.88
N ASN A 254 10.79 23.16 -22.51
CA ASN A 254 9.55 23.18 -23.27
C ASN A 254 8.43 23.98 -22.56
N ASP A 255 8.78 24.77 -21.53
CA ASP A 255 7.83 25.55 -20.72
C ASP A 255 6.63 24.72 -20.22
N VAL A 256 6.87 23.44 -19.91
CA VAL A 256 5.84 22.54 -19.38
C VAL A 256 5.62 22.90 -17.92
N VAL A 257 4.55 23.64 -17.65
CA VAL A 257 4.12 23.96 -16.29
C VAL A 257 3.11 22.90 -15.85
N PHE A 258 3.57 21.91 -15.10
CA PHE A 258 2.65 21.14 -14.26
C PHE A 258 2.24 22.08 -13.12
N GLY A 259 0.95 22.32 -12.99
CA GLY A 259 0.46 23.21 -11.95
C GLY A 259 1.04 22.82 -10.60
N LYS A 260 1.57 23.80 -9.86
CA LYS A 260 2.03 23.64 -8.47
C LYS A 260 0.93 23.13 -7.51
N ASP A 261 -0.27 22.97 -8.03
CA ASP A 261 -1.41 22.33 -7.35
C ASP A 261 -1.19 20.84 -7.09
N ILE A 262 -0.10 20.23 -7.60
CA ILE A 262 0.28 18.86 -7.24
C ILE A 262 0.93 18.82 -5.85
N GLU A 263 1.57 19.88 -5.35
CA GLU A 263 1.97 19.97 -3.94
C GLU A 263 0.74 19.98 -2.99
N ALA A 264 -0.40 20.48 -3.47
CA ALA A 264 -1.66 20.32 -2.78
C ALA A 264 -2.19 18.88 -2.80
N LEU A 265 -1.64 17.99 -3.63
CA LEU A 265 -2.00 16.58 -3.66
C LEU A 265 -1.38 15.75 -2.53
N ASP A 266 -0.34 16.24 -1.84
CA ASP A 266 0.10 15.69 -0.54
C ASP A 266 -0.88 16.05 0.59
N HIS A 267 -1.66 17.11 0.43
CA HIS A 267 -2.87 17.40 1.15
C HIS A 267 -4.10 16.97 0.34
N TRP A 268 -4.16 15.70 -0.02
CA TRP A 268 -5.40 15.10 -0.49
C TRP A 268 -6.40 15.10 0.66
N THR A 269 -6.88 16.26 1.01
CA THR A 269 -8.22 16.42 1.56
C THR A 269 -9.17 16.01 0.44
N PHE A 270 -9.26 14.72 0.17
CA PHE A 270 -10.47 14.21 -0.43
C PHE A 270 -11.58 14.50 0.57
N LEU A 271 -12.41 15.45 0.18
CA LEU A 271 -13.64 15.77 0.84
C LEU A 271 -14.29 14.49 1.33
N SER A 272 -14.59 14.48 2.60
CA SER A 272 -15.42 13.49 3.27
C SER A 272 -16.76 13.40 2.54
N TYR A 273 -17.06 12.25 1.98
CA TYR A 273 -18.40 11.79 1.67
C TYR A 273 -18.75 10.59 2.53
#